data_3adeb95894f712fa91a645a93f13c73a
#
_entry.id   3adeb95894f712fa91a645a93f13c73a
#
_cell.length_a   1.000
_cell.length_b   1.000
_cell.length_c   1.000
_cell.angle_alpha   90.00
_cell.angle_beta   90.00
_cell.angle_gamma   90.00
#
_symmetry.space_group_name_H-M   'P 1'
#
loop_
_entity.id
_entity.type
_entity.pdbx_description
1 polymer ?
#
loop_
_entity_poly.entity_id
_entity_poly.type
_entity_poly.pdbx_seq_one_letter_code
_entity_poly.pdbx_strand_id
1 'polypeptide(L)'
;FMKWGMQAFDRFKVVPPGIGIVHQVNLEYLAPGVHRRDGLVFPDTLVGTDSHTTMINGLGVVGWGVGGIEAEAAMLGQPVYFLTPDVVGVEITGALAPGVTATDLVLRVTELLRQAKVVGKFVEFFGAGAAGLAVPDRATLANMAPEYGATMGYFPVDAQTVAYLRQTGRDAAAVAAFEAYFRAQGLFGMPQAGAVDYSQVIRLDLATIVPAVAGPRRPQDRIALPAVAGTFRDLYAAPVAANGFGRPPATLGGRFATGPGVTVGSGDVLIAAITSCTNTSNPSVMIAAGLLARKAVDRGLTVAPHIKTSLAPGSRVVTDYLVRSGLLSSLEKLGFAVVAYGCTTCIGNAGDLAPEINEAITANQLVCAAVLSGNRNFEARIHPNLK
;
A
#
# COMPACT_ATOMS: atom_id res chain seq x y z
N PHE A 1 26.13 11.04 -12.64
CA PHE A 1 25.23 12.15 -12.23
C PHE A 1 25.05 12.18 -10.72
N MET A 2 24.52 11.11 -10.08
CA MET A 2 24.26 11.08 -8.63
C MET A 2 25.49 11.36 -7.78
N LYS A 3 26.64 10.73 -8.10
CA LYS A 3 27.91 11.00 -7.39
C LYS A 3 28.34 12.47 -7.50
N TRP A 4 28.15 13.07 -8.67
CA TRP A 4 28.38 14.48 -8.86
C TRP A 4 27.46 15.34 -7.98
N GLY A 5 26.15 15.04 -7.94
CA GLY A 5 25.19 15.75 -7.10
C GLY A 5 25.56 15.71 -5.61
N MET A 6 25.97 14.53 -5.11
CA MET A 6 26.45 14.37 -3.72
C MET A 6 27.71 15.23 -3.39
N GLN A 7 28.51 15.57 -4.40
CA GLN A 7 29.70 16.40 -4.25
C GLN A 7 29.40 17.90 -4.46
N ALA A 8 28.40 18.20 -5.28
CA ALA A 8 28.03 19.58 -5.64
C ALA A 8 27.08 20.25 -4.64
N PHE A 9 26.32 19.47 -3.88
CA PHE A 9 25.29 19.97 -2.95
C PHE A 9 25.46 19.35 -1.55
N ASP A 10 25.65 20.19 -0.55
CA ASP A 10 25.91 19.77 0.85
C ASP A 10 24.79 18.92 1.46
N ARG A 11 23.55 19.12 1.02
CA ARG A 11 22.35 18.45 1.56
C ARG A 11 21.78 17.39 0.65
N PHE A 12 22.39 17.13 -0.49
CA PHE A 12 21.95 16.08 -1.40
C PHE A 12 22.46 14.73 -0.93
N LYS A 13 21.52 13.81 -0.66
CA LYS A 13 21.81 12.45 -0.22
C LYS A 13 21.22 11.44 -1.20
N VAL A 14 21.93 10.35 -1.45
CA VAL A 14 21.48 9.26 -2.30
C VAL A 14 21.38 7.98 -1.49
N VAL A 15 20.22 7.34 -1.52
CA VAL A 15 20.05 5.96 -1.04
C VAL A 15 20.39 5.04 -2.21
N PRO A 16 21.35 4.10 -2.06
CA PRO A 16 21.77 3.22 -3.15
C PRO A 16 20.63 2.33 -3.64
N PRO A 17 20.68 1.90 -4.92
CA PRO A 17 19.74 0.90 -5.45
C PRO A 17 19.73 -0.39 -4.62
N GLY A 18 18.58 -1.04 -4.53
CA GLY A 18 18.42 -2.31 -3.82
C GLY A 18 18.33 -2.20 -2.30
N ILE A 19 18.25 -0.99 -1.72
CA ILE A 19 17.96 -0.80 -0.29
C ILE A 19 16.45 -0.86 -0.04
N GLY A 20 15.66 -0.16 -0.86
CA GLY A 20 14.21 -0.13 -0.75
C GLY A 20 13.58 1.02 -1.50
N ILE A 21 12.25 1.03 -1.48
CA ILE A 21 11.45 2.16 -1.98
C ILE A 21 11.55 3.34 -1.00
N VAL A 22 11.62 4.54 -1.55
CA VAL A 22 11.80 5.78 -0.76
C VAL A 22 10.78 5.93 0.38
N HIS A 23 9.52 5.60 0.16
CA HIS A 23 8.46 5.78 1.18
C HIS A 23 8.68 4.89 2.40
N GLN A 24 9.06 3.63 2.18
CA GLN A 24 9.36 2.70 3.27
C GLN A 24 10.68 3.05 3.96
N VAL A 25 11.71 3.43 3.21
CA VAL A 25 13.00 3.87 3.76
C VAL A 25 12.83 5.16 4.57
N ASN A 26 11.98 6.10 4.13
CA ASN A 26 11.63 7.29 4.91
C ASN A 26 10.98 6.91 6.23
N LEU A 27 9.97 6.05 6.19
CA LEU A 27 9.24 5.60 7.38
C LEU A 27 10.16 4.90 8.37
N GLU A 28 10.99 3.97 7.89
CA GLU A 28 11.84 3.11 8.72
C GLU A 28 13.11 3.80 9.22
N TYR A 29 13.66 4.77 8.46
CA TYR A 29 15.01 5.25 8.69
C TYR A 29 15.21 6.76 8.54
N LEU A 30 14.75 7.40 7.43
CA LEU A 30 15.17 8.76 7.09
C LEU A 30 14.43 9.85 7.88
N ALA A 31 13.13 9.68 8.15
CA ALA A 31 12.34 10.71 8.81
C ALA A 31 12.75 10.89 10.28
N PRO A 32 13.23 12.08 10.69
CA PRO A 32 13.58 12.37 12.08
C PRO A 32 12.34 12.70 12.94
N GLY A 33 11.22 13.05 12.31
CA GLY A 33 9.99 13.51 12.95
C GLY A 33 10.03 14.92 13.50
N VAL A 34 11.17 15.36 14.05
CA VAL A 34 11.46 16.75 14.41
C VAL A 34 12.88 17.14 14.02
N HIS A 35 13.05 18.38 13.64
CA HIS A 35 14.36 18.97 13.34
C HIS A 35 14.82 19.87 14.47
N ARG A 36 16.16 19.97 14.63
CA ARG A 36 16.81 20.94 15.51
C ARG A 36 17.78 21.76 14.69
N ARG A 37 17.59 23.05 14.64
CA ARG A 37 18.45 23.98 13.91
C ARG A 37 18.40 25.37 14.53
N ASP A 38 19.54 25.97 14.72
CA ASP A 38 19.69 27.35 15.21
C ASP A 38 18.94 27.65 16.52
N GLY A 39 18.96 26.65 17.45
CA GLY A 39 18.25 26.74 18.73
C GLY A 39 16.74 26.53 18.68
N LEU A 40 16.19 26.26 17.48
CA LEU A 40 14.78 25.95 17.27
C LEU A 40 14.54 24.46 17.11
N VAL A 41 13.38 24.03 17.58
CA VAL A 41 12.83 22.69 17.34
C VAL A 41 11.52 22.85 16.57
N PHE A 42 11.38 22.15 15.47
CA PHE A 42 10.19 22.20 14.60
C PHE A 42 9.88 20.85 13.98
N PRO A 43 8.61 20.60 13.58
CA PRO A 43 8.22 19.31 13.04
C PRO A 43 8.86 19.06 11.67
N ASP A 44 9.08 17.78 11.36
CA ASP A 44 9.47 17.34 10.03
C ASP A 44 8.31 17.48 9.07
N THR A 45 8.62 17.78 7.81
CA THR A 45 7.69 17.80 6.69
C THR A 45 8.33 17.16 5.47
N LEU A 46 7.53 16.57 4.60
CA LEU A 46 7.99 15.84 3.42
C LEU A 46 7.22 16.25 2.18
N VAL A 47 7.96 16.62 1.14
CA VAL A 47 7.42 16.78 -0.22
C VAL A 47 8.18 15.82 -1.15
N GLY A 48 7.47 15.08 -1.95
CA GLY A 48 8.07 14.11 -2.87
C GLY A 48 7.39 14.09 -4.23
N THR A 49 8.12 13.66 -5.25
CA THR A 49 7.62 13.54 -6.63
C THR A 49 6.78 12.28 -6.88
N ASP A 50 6.49 11.49 -5.85
CA ASP A 50 5.63 10.31 -5.93
C ASP A 50 4.36 10.51 -5.11
N SER A 51 3.23 10.08 -5.64
CA SER A 51 1.92 10.20 -4.97
C SER A 51 1.86 9.47 -3.62
N HIS A 52 2.62 8.39 -3.43
CA HIS A 52 2.67 7.64 -2.17
C HIS A 52 3.61 8.23 -1.11
N THR A 53 4.16 9.43 -1.34
CA THR A 53 4.85 10.23 -0.32
C THR A 53 4.01 10.38 0.96
N THR A 54 2.68 10.35 0.82
CA THR A 54 1.71 10.41 1.92
C THR A 54 1.85 9.26 2.94
N MET A 55 2.58 8.19 2.63
CA MET A 55 2.85 7.12 3.59
C MET A 55 3.43 7.61 4.91
N ILE A 56 4.22 8.67 4.89
CA ILE A 56 4.83 9.27 6.07
C ILE A 56 3.81 9.89 7.03
N ASN A 57 2.58 10.18 6.57
CA ASN A 57 1.53 10.70 7.41
C ASN A 57 1.12 9.72 8.53
N GLY A 58 1.34 8.41 8.32
CA GLY A 58 1.15 7.38 9.35
C GLY A 58 2.10 7.52 10.54
N LEU A 59 3.22 8.23 10.37
CA LEU A 59 4.18 8.57 11.43
C LEU A 59 3.85 9.91 12.10
N GLY A 60 2.84 10.64 11.65
CA GLY A 60 2.52 11.99 12.13
C GLY A 60 3.39 13.08 11.51
N VAL A 61 3.99 12.83 10.36
CA VAL A 61 4.72 13.80 9.55
C VAL A 61 3.82 14.28 8.42
N VAL A 62 3.67 15.60 8.27
CA VAL A 62 2.92 16.18 7.16
C VAL A 62 3.74 16.01 5.88
N GLY A 63 3.17 15.29 4.93
CA GLY A 63 3.83 15.03 3.66
C GLY A 63 2.83 14.71 2.56
N TRP A 64 3.15 15.13 1.32
CA TRP A 64 2.35 14.81 0.15
C TRP A 64 3.20 14.74 -1.13
N GLY A 65 2.62 14.08 -2.13
CA GLY A 65 3.20 14.01 -3.46
C GLY A 65 2.86 15.25 -4.29
N VAL A 66 3.85 15.73 -5.03
CA VAL A 66 3.75 16.87 -5.95
C VAL A 66 4.24 16.45 -7.34
N GLY A 67 3.95 17.27 -8.35
CA GLY A 67 4.54 17.12 -9.68
C GLY A 67 6.04 17.49 -9.68
N GLY A 68 6.74 17.13 -10.77
CA GLY A 68 8.16 17.41 -10.92
C GLY A 68 8.46 18.92 -10.88
N ILE A 69 7.59 19.74 -11.47
CA ILE A 69 7.74 21.22 -11.49
C ILE A 69 7.66 21.81 -10.08
N GLU A 70 6.70 21.39 -9.28
CA GLU A 70 6.55 21.86 -7.90
C GLU A 70 7.74 21.41 -7.03
N ALA A 71 8.24 20.20 -7.24
CA ALA A 71 9.43 19.74 -6.52
C ALA A 71 10.67 20.53 -6.91
N GLU A 72 10.84 20.84 -8.20
CA GLU A 72 11.92 21.70 -8.70
C GLU A 72 11.82 23.11 -8.13
N ALA A 73 10.64 23.70 -8.12
CA ALA A 73 10.39 25.01 -7.50
C ALA A 73 10.78 25.01 -6.03
N ALA A 74 10.40 23.96 -5.27
CA ALA A 74 10.77 23.83 -3.86
C ALA A 74 12.30 23.70 -3.67
N MET A 75 12.99 22.94 -4.53
CA MET A 75 14.45 22.84 -4.50
C MET A 75 15.15 24.17 -4.80
N LEU A 76 14.54 25.02 -5.62
CA LEU A 76 15.01 26.38 -5.93
C LEU A 76 14.59 27.43 -4.88
N GLY A 77 13.89 27.02 -3.83
CA GLY A 77 13.41 27.92 -2.78
C GLY A 77 12.20 28.78 -3.18
N GLN A 78 11.49 28.40 -4.23
CA GLN A 78 10.28 29.07 -4.65
C GLN A 78 9.06 28.54 -3.85
N PRO A 79 8.09 29.40 -3.50
CA PRO A 79 6.90 28.99 -2.79
C PRO A 79 5.96 28.21 -3.70
N VAL A 80 5.32 27.18 -3.13
CA VAL A 80 4.20 26.48 -3.76
C VAL A 80 2.91 26.96 -3.10
N TYR A 81 1.96 27.44 -3.89
CA TYR A 81 0.69 27.95 -3.42
C TYR A 81 -0.42 26.92 -3.59
N PHE A 82 -1.24 26.76 -2.56
CA PHE A 82 -2.47 26.00 -2.61
C PHE A 82 -3.56 26.65 -1.76
N LEU A 83 -4.81 26.42 -2.12
CA LEU A 83 -5.93 26.87 -1.31
C LEU A 83 -5.96 26.10 0.01
N THR A 84 -6.37 26.78 1.09
CA THR A 84 -6.59 26.11 2.37
C THR A 84 -7.58 24.96 2.19
N PRO A 85 -7.17 23.71 2.42
CA PRO A 85 -8.04 22.57 2.17
C PRO A 85 -9.06 22.39 3.29
N ASP A 86 -10.22 21.85 2.95
CA ASP A 86 -11.08 21.25 3.96
C ASP A 86 -10.38 20.09 4.64
N VAL A 87 -10.63 19.89 5.93
CA VAL A 87 -10.14 18.74 6.70
C VAL A 87 -11.31 17.82 7.03
N VAL A 88 -11.27 16.59 6.52
CA VAL A 88 -12.26 15.54 6.80
C VAL A 88 -11.72 14.64 7.90
N GLY A 89 -12.40 14.63 9.04
CA GLY A 89 -12.10 13.71 10.13
C GLY A 89 -12.71 12.33 9.89
N VAL A 90 -11.93 11.26 10.03
CA VAL A 90 -12.41 9.88 10.03
C VAL A 90 -12.31 9.32 11.43
N GLU A 91 -13.44 9.24 12.12
CA GLU A 91 -13.53 8.63 13.45
C GLU A 91 -13.49 7.11 13.31
N ILE A 92 -12.42 6.50 13.80
CA ILE A 92 -12.27 5.05 13.83
C ILE A 92 -12.58 4.52 15.23
N THR A 93 -13.48 3.55 15.30
CA THR A 93 -13.90 2.88 16.54
C THR A 93 -13.68 1.37 16.45
N GLY A 94 -13.81 0.67 17.57
CA GLY A 94 -13.69 -0.79 17.62
C GLY A 94 -12.29 -1.31 17.37
N ALA A 95 -12.19 -2.58 16.99
CA ALA A 95 -10.94 -3.27 16.65
C ALA A 95 -11.18 -4.24 15.49
N LEU A 96 -10.12 -4.51 14.71
CA LEU A 96 -10.18 -5.50 13.63
C LEU A 96 -10.42 -6.91 14.20
N ALA A 97 -11.30 -7.66 13.55
CA ALA A 97 -11.54 -9.05 13.90
C ALA A 97 -10.30 -9.92 13.56
N PRO A 98 -10.10 -11.06 14.25
CA PRO A 98 -9.04 -12.00 13.90
C PRO A 98 -9.10 -12.42 12.42
N GLY A 99 -7.95 -12.37 11.74
CA GLY A 99 -7.83 -12.70 10.32
C GLY A 99 -8.13 -11.54 9.36
N VAL A 100 -8.57 -10.40 9.86
CA VAL A 100 -8.70 -9.16 9.08
C VAL A 100 -7.41 -8.35 9.18
N THR A 101 -6.97 -7.79 8.07
CA THR A 101 -5.68 -7.11 7.94
C THR A 101 -5.83 -5.60 7.70
N ALA A 102 -4.74 -4.86 7.85
CA ALA A 102 -4.69 -3.44 7.44
C ALA A 102 -5.03 -3.24 5.95
N THR A 103 -4.76 -4.25 5.12
CA THR A 103 -5.14 -4.24 3.69
C THR A 103 -6.66 -4.22 3.51
N ASP A 104 -7.38 -5.06 4.25
CA ASP A 104 -8.84 -5.10 4.21
C ASP A 104 -9.42 -3.76 4.68
N LEU A 105 -8.85 -3.20 5.74
CA LEU A 105 -9.22 -1.91 6.28
C LEU A 105 -9.02 -0.79 5.25
N VAL A 106 -7.86 -0.71 4.60
CA VAL A 106 -7.58 0.37 3.65
C VAL A 106 -8.44 0.28 2.39
N LEU A 107 -8.81 -0.92 1.94
CA LEU A 107 -9.75 -1.09 0.83
C LEU A 107 -11.15 -0.54 1.22
N ARG A 108 -11.60 -0.78 2.45
CA ARG A 108 -12.86 -0.22 2.94
C ARG A 108 -12.79 1.30 3.10
N VAL A 109 -11.70 1.82 3.63
CA VAL A 109 -11.45 3.27 3.72
C VAL A 109 -11.47 3.91 2.33
N THR A 110 -10.83 3.29 1.35
CA THR A 110 -10.79 3.77 -0.04
C THR A 110 -12.19 3.84 -0.64
N GLU A 111 -13.00 2.80 -0.49
CA GLU A 111 -14.40 2.78 -0.92
C GLU A 111 -15.20 3.90 -0.26
N LEU A 112 -15.12 4.02 1.07
CA LEU A 112 -15.85 5.00 1.87
C LEU A 112 -15.50 6.45 1.51
N LEU A 113 -14.21 6.76 1.40
CA LEU A 113 -13.75 8.12 1.12
C LEU A 113 -13.98 8.53 -0.35
N ARG A 114 -13.93 7.58 -1.29
CA ARG A 114 -14.38 7.86 -2.66
C ARG A 114 -15.86 8.21 -2.74
N GLN A 115 -16.70 7.52 -1.97
CA GLN A 115 -18.12 7.86 -1.87
C GLN A 115 -18.33 9.23 -1.23
N ALA A 116 -17.52 9.59 -0.25
CA ALA A 116 -17.55 10.89 0.44
C ALA A 116 -16.93 12.05 -0.36
N LYS A 117 -16.34 11.79 -1.53
CA LYS A 117 -15.79 12.81 -2.45
C LYS A 117 -14.73 13.71 -1.79
N VAL A 118 -13.71 13.10 -1.21
CA VAL A 118 -12.62 13.82 -0.50
C VAL A 118 -11.51 14.34 -1.42
N VAL A 119 -11.73 14.41 -2.72
CA VAL A 119 -10.73 14.89 -3.69
C VAL A 119 -10.28 16.32 -3.34
N GLY A 120 -8.97 16.50 -3.21
CA GLY A 120 -8.36 17.80 -2.87
C GLY A 120 -8.47 18.18 -1.40
N LYS A 121 -9.06 17.35 -0.55
CA LYS A 121 -9.16 17.57 0.89
C LYS A 121 -8.02 16.88 1.64
N PHE A 122 -7.82 17.31 2.88
CA PHE A 122 -7.02 16.58 3.85
C PHE A 122 -7.92 15.60 4.60
N VAL A 123 -7.41 14.41 4.87
CA VAL A 123 -8.09 13.43 5.73
C VAL A 123 -7.25 13.24 6.98
N GLU A 124 -7.88 13.32 8.14
CA GLU A 124 -7.28 13.01 9.43
C GLU A 124 -8.02 11.88 10.11
N PHE A 125 -7.29 10.84 10.51
CA PHE A 125 -7.83 9.68 11.22
C PHE A 125 -7.72 9.88 12.72
N PHE A 126 -8.80 9.66 13.45
CA PHE A 126 -8.85 9.88 14.90
C PHE A 126 -9.75 8.87 15.62
N GLY A 127 -9.83 8.98 16.94
CA GLY A 127 -10.67 8.12 17.76
C GLY A 127 -9.96 6.89 18.34
N ALA A 128 -10.64 6.13 19.18
CA ALA A 128 -10.07 5.04 19.95
C ALA A 128 -9.55 3.89 19.06
N GLY A 129 -10.24 3.59 17.96
CA GLY A 129 -9.79 2.59 17.00
C GLY A 129 -8.51 3.01 16.29
N ALA A 130 -8.36 4.30 15.92
CA ALA A 130 -7.15 4.84 15.33
C ALA A 130 -5.95 4.77 16.29
N ALA A 131 -6.18 5.05 17.58
CA ALA A 131 -5.15 4.92 18.62
C ALA A 131 -4.66 3.46 18.78
N GLY A 132 -5.53 2.48 18.51
CA GLY A 132 -5.18 1.05 18.55
C GLY A 132 -4.36 0.56 17.37
N LEU A 133 -4.30 1.29 16.25
CA LEU A 133 -3.53 0.92 15.08
C LEU A 133 -2.04 1.20 15.29
N ALA A 134 -1.20 0.22 14.99
CA ALA A 134 0.25 0.41 14.95
C ALA A 134 0.65 1.32 13.76
N VAL A 135 1.83 1.97 13.84
CA VAL A 135 2.30 2.86 12.76
C VAL A 135 2.33 2.19 11.39
N PRO A 136 2.73 0.91 11.22
CA PRO A 136 2.66 0.25 9.91
C PRO A 136 1.22 0.14 9.35
N ASP A 137 0.21 -0.07 10.19
CA ASP A 137 -1.20 -0.07 9.76
C ASP A 137 -1.62 1.34 9.32
N ARG A 138 -1.29 2.37 10.12
CA ARG A 138 -1.53 3.77 9.79
C ARG A 138 -0.85 4.17 8.48
N ALA A 139 0.39 3.73 8.28
CA ALA A 139 1.16 3.99 7.06
C ALA A 139 0.51 3.35 5.83
N THR A 140 -0.09 2.16 5.97
CA THR A 140 -0.88 1.52 4.91
C THR A 140 -2.08 2.39 4.50
N LEU A 141 -2.82 2.95 5.46
CA LEU A 141 -3.94 3.86 5.18
C LEU A 141 -3.46 5.17 4.56
N ALA A 142 -2.43 5.76 5.12
CA ALA A 142 -1.85 7.02 4.65
C ALA A 142 -1.27 6.89 3.23
N ASN A 143 -0.63 5.78 2.91
CA ASN A 143 -0.07 5.49 1.59
C ASN A 143 -1.13 5.56 0.49
N MET A 144 -2.33 5.09 0.76
CA MET A 144 -3.43 5.07 -0.21
C MET A 144 -4.24 6.38 -0.30
N ALA A 145 -3.73 7.51 0.23
CA ALA A 145 -4.39 8.80 0.07
C ALA A 145 -4.72 9.14 -1.40
N PRO A 146 -3.83 8.93 -2.37
CA PRO A 146 -4.15 9.12 -3.79
C PRO A 146 -5.28 8.23 -4.29
N GLU A 147 -5.35 6.99 -3.82
CA GLU A 147 -6.37 6.03 -4.23
C GLU A 147 -7.76 6.43 -3.74
N TYR A 148 -7.90 6.93 -2.52
CA TYR A 148 -9.18 7.50 -2.07
C TYR A 148 -9.39 8.97 -2.48
N GLY A 149 -8.37 9.63 -3.04
CA GLY A 149 -8.45 10.93 -3.67
C GLY A 149 -8.10 12.12 -2.77
N ALA A 150 -7.69 11.89 -1.54
CA ALA A 150 -7.24 12.94 -0.64
C ALA A 150 -5.80 13.39 -0.92
N THR A 151 -5.47 14.60 -0.52
CA THR A 151 -4.09 15.13 -0.61
C THR A 151 -3.19 14.44 0.40
N MET A 152 -3.72 14.09 1.58
CA MET A 152 -3.02 13.31 2.62
C MET A 152 -4.01 12.50 3.46
N GLY A 153 -3.47 11.51 4.18
CA GLY A 153 -4.21 10.72 5.17
C GLY A 153 -3.43 10.69 6.49
N TYR A 154 -3.65 11.70 7.32
CA TYR A 154 -2.82 12.01 8.48
C TYR A 154 -3.27 11.27 9.74
N PHE A 155 -2.30 10.84 10.53
CA PHE A 155 -2.49 10.32 11.87
C PHE A 155 -1.75 11.21 12.87
N PRO A 156 -2.41 11.71 13.92
CA PRO A 156 -1.75 12.45 15.00
C PRO A 156 -0.68 11.62 15.71
N VAL A 157 0.35 12.31 16.21
CA VAL A 157 1.45 11.70 16.96
C VAL A 157 0.97 11.23 18.33
N ASP A 158 1.27 9.98 18.67
CA ASP A 158 0.92 9.38 19.95
C ASP A 158 1.98 8.38 20.45
N ALA A 159 1.64 7.59 21.47
CA ALA A 159 2.53 6.58 22.03
C ALA A 159 2.93 5.49 21.02
N GLN A 160 2.08 5.17 20.04
CA GLN A 160 2.41 4.22 18.98
C GLN A 160 3.52 4.76 18.06
N THR A 161 3.49 6.07 17.78
CA THR A 161 4.56 6.74 17.02
C THR A 161 5.89 6.65 17.75
N VAL A 162 5.90 6.96 19.05
CA VAL A 162 7.11 6.88 19.89
C VAL A 162 7.64 5.43 19.97
N ALA A 163 6.75 4.45 20.13
CA ALA A 163 7.13 3.04 20.12
C ALA A 163 7.76 2.61 18.80
N TYR A 164 7.19 3.03 17.67
CA TYR A 164 7.71 2.74 16.33
C TYR A 164 9.10 3.35 16.11
N LEU A 165 9.32 4.60 16.50
CA LEU A 165 10.63 5.26 16.39
C LEU A 165 11.71 4.51 17.20
N ARG A 166 11.36 4.02 18.38
CA ARG A 166 12.27 3.17 19.21
C ARG A 166 12.54 1.82 18.52
N GLN A 167 11.51 1.16 18.02
CA GLN A 167 11.62 -0.16 17.36
C GLN A 167 12.45 -0.11 16.07
N THR A 168 12.41 1.02 15.38
CA THR A 168 13.19 1.24 14.14
C THR A 168 14.58 1.83 14.41
N GLY A 169 15.02 1.85 15.67
CA GLY A 169 16.39 2.13 16.07
C GLY A 169 16.78 3.62 16.02
N ARG A 170 15.80 4.55 16.11
CA ARG A 170 16.10 5.96 16.29
C ARG A 170 16.79 6.19 17.62
N ASP A 171 17.74 7.14 17.64
CA ASP A 171 18.46 7.50 18.84
C ASP A 171 17.52 7.89 19.99
N ALA A 172 17.81 7.41 21.21
CA ALA A 172 16.94 7.59 22.37
C ALA A 172 16.71 9.07 22.72
N ALA A 173 17.74 9.92 22.57
CA ALA A 173 17.61 11.36 22.82
C ALA A 173 16.78 12.06 21.73
N ALA A 174 16.88 11.59 20.49
CA ALA A 174 16.03 12.08 19.40
C ALA A 174 14.56 11.72 19.63
N VAL A 175 14.28 10.48 20.05
CA VAL A 175 12.92 10.02 20.37
C VAL A 175 12.33 10.77 21.56
N ALA A 176 13.13 11.01 22.63
CA ALA A 176 12.69 11.80 23.77
C ALA A 176 12.37 13.24 23.39
N ALA A 177 13.18 13.84 22.53
CA ALA A 177 12.93 15.19 22.03
C ALA A 177 11.68 15.28 21.14
N PHE A 178 11.46 14.29 20.30
CA PHE A 178 10.25 14.18 19.49
C PHE A 178 9.00 14.15 20.37
N GLU A 179 8.96 13.27 21.36
CA GLU A 179 7.83 13.19 22.29
C GLU A 179 7.64 14.48 23.09
N ALA A 180 8.72 15.05 23.63
CA ALA A 180 8.69 16.31 24.39
C ALA A 180 8.16 17.49 23.54
N TYR A 181 8.57 17.57 22.28
CA TYR A 181 8.08 18.60 21.36
C TYR A 181 6.57 18.54 21.18
N PHE A 182 6.02 17.37 20.78
CA PHE A 182 4.58 17.24 20.53
C PHE A 182 3.75 17.42 21.80
N ARG A 183 4.26 17.01 22.96
CA ARG A 183 3.60 17.29 24.27
C ARG A 183 3.59 18.78 24.59
N ALA A 184 4.70 19.47 24.38
CA ALA A 184 4.80 20.92 24.64
C ALA A 184 3.89 21.74 23.72
N GLN A 185 3.67 21.28 22.50
CA GLN A 185 2.75 21.91 21.54
C GLN A 185 1.27 21.55 21.78
N GLY A 186 0.95 20.65 22.72
CA GLY A 186 -0.41 20.15 22.90
C GLY A 186 -0.93 19.26 21.76
N LEU A 187 -0.03 18.71 20.95
CA LEU A 187 -0.31 17.90 19.76
C LEU A 187 -0.02 16.41 19.95
N PHE A 188 0.19 15.98 21.20
CA PHE A 188 0.47 14.57 21.51
C PHE A 188 -0.79 13.85 21.97
N GLY A 189 -1.14 12.78 21.28
CA GLY A 189 -2.28 11.92 21.58
C GLY A 189 -3.32 11.94 20.45
N MET A 190 -4.08 10.86 20.40
CA MET A 190 -5.16 10.73 19.41
C MET A 190 -6.37 11.56 19.85
N PRO A 191 -6.86 12.53 19.04
CA PRO A 191 -8.05 13.29 19.37
C PRO A 191 -9.27 12.39 19.61
N GLN A 192 -10.14 12.82 20.51
CA GLN A 192 -11.43 12.20 20.76
C GLN A 192 -12.53 12.90 19.95
N ALA A 193 -13.67 12.25 19.81
CA ALA A 193 -14.83 12.86 19.15
C ALA A 193 -15.18 14.23 19.78
N GLY A 194 -15.32 15.25 18.92
CA GLY A 194 -15.63 16.62 19.33
C GLY A 194 -14.43 17.45 19.82
N ALA A 195 -13.21 16.88 19.86
CA ALA A 195 -12.02 17.64 20.26
C ALA A 195 -11.50 18.55 19.14
N VAL A 196 -11.80 18.25 17.89
CA VAL A 196 -11.41 19.02 16.69
C VAL A 196 -12.66 19.31 15.87
N ASP A 197 -12.78 20.53 15.37
CA ASP A 197 -13.87 20.96 14.48
C ASP A 197 -13.46 20.68 13.01
N TYR A 198 -13.82 19.50 12.53
CA TYR A 198 -13.58 19.08 11.15
C TYR A 198 -14.66 19.63 10.21
N SER A 199 -14.28 19.94 8.96
CA SER A 199 -15.24 20.33 7.91
C SER A 199 -16.32 19.25 7.68
N GLN A 200 -15.98 17.98 7.91
CA GLN A 200 -16.87 16.83 7.84
C GLN A 200 -16.33 15.71 8.72
N VAL A 201 -17.21 14.96 9.37
CA VAL A 201 -16.84 13.74 10.12
C VAL A 201 -17.48 12.52 9.48
N ILE A 202 -16.64 11.50 9.25
CA ILE A 202 -17.05 10.18 8.75
C ILE A 202 -16.73 9.17 9.84
N ARG A 203 -17.63 8.19 10.08
CA ARG A 203 -17.43 7.17 11.10
C ARG A 203 -17.17 5.80 10.48
N LEU A 204 -16.22 5.08 11.06
CA LEU A 204 -15.86 3.72 10.65
C LEU A 204 -15.62 2.85 11.88
N ASP A 205 -16.43 1.79 12.01
CA ASP A 205 -16.22 0.75 13.01
C ASP A 205 -15.37 -0.38 12.43
N LEU A 206 -14.21 -0.64 13.03
CA LEU A 206 -13.27 -1.70 12.61
C LEU A 206 -13.89 -3.10 12.70
N ALA A 207 -14.86 -3.32 13.58
CA ALA A 207 -15.55 -4.61 13.70
C ALA A 207 -16.36 -4.98 12.43
N THR A 208 -16.70 -3.99 11.59
CA THR A 208 -17.43 -4.20 10.33
C THR A 208 -16.56 -4.59 9.15
N ILE A 209 -15.24 -4.57 9.31
CA ILE A 209 -14.31 -4.88 8.23
C ILE A 209 -14.26 -6.40 8.02
N VAL A 210 -14.35 -6.80 6.77
CA VAL A 210 -14.25 -8.20 6.34
C VAL A 210 -13.17 -8.36 5.28
N PRO A 211 -12.53 -9.55 5.17
CA PRO A 211 -11.57 -9.83 4.13
C PRO A 211 -12.13 -9.56 2.74
N ALA A 212 -11.35 -8.84 1.92
CA ALA A 212 -11.79 -8.34 0.63
C ALA A 212 -10.64 -8.25 -0.38
N VAL A 213 -11.00 -8.17 -1.65
CA VAL A 213 -10.14 -7.74 -2.75
C VAL A 213 -10.75 -6.50 -3.40
N ALA A 214 -10.01 -5.84 -4.28
CA ALA A 214 -10.53 -4.74 -5.09
C ALA A 214 -10.17 -4.93 -6.56
N GLY A 215 -11.05 -4.51 -7.44
CA GLY A 215 -10.85 -4.59 -8.87
C GLY A 215 -12.11 -5.06 -9.62
N PRO A 216 -11.95 -5.33 -10.91
CA PRO A 216 -10.70 -5.39 -11.69
C PRO A 216 -10.13 -4.03 -12.08
N ARG A 217 -10.88 -2.94 -11.96
CA ARG A 217 -10.49 -1.65 -12.54
C ARG A 217 -9.96 -0.64 -11.54
N ARG A 218 -10.53 -0.55 -10.34
CA ARG A 218 -10.25 0.53 -9.38
C ARG A 218 -10.08 0.01 -7.96
N PRO A 219 -9.26 0.66 -7.13
CA PRO A 219 -9.06 0.25 -5.74
C PRO A 219 -10.31 0.41 -4.86
N GLN A 220 -11.27 1.26 -5.24
CA GLN A 220 -12.55 1.39 -4.56
C GLN A 220 -13.62 0.36 -4.97
N ASP A 221 -13.37 -0.43 -6.02
CA ASP A 221 -14.28 -1.50 -6.45
C ASP A 221 -14.04 -2.73 -5.55
N ARG A 222 -14.37 -2.58 -4.26
CA ARG A 222 -14.12 -3.58 -3.22
C ARG A 222 -15.14 -4.72 -3.29
N ILE A 223 -14.65 -5.95 -3.20
CA ILE A 223 -15.44 -7.17 -3.24
C ILE A 223 -15.06 -8.03 -2.04
N ALA A 224 -16.03 -8.35 -1.17
CA ALA A 224 -15.79 -9.29 -0.08
C ALA A 224 -15.40 -10.68 -0.65
N LEU A 225 -14.42 -11.36 -0.02
CA LEU A 225 -13.89 -12.63 -0.55
C LEU A 225 -14.97 -13.67 -0.89
N PRO A 226 -16.02 -13.89 -0.08
CA PRO A 226 -17.07 -14.85 -0.42
C PRO A 226 -17.87 -14.47 -1.68
N ALA A 227 -17.89 -13.17 -2.05
CA ALA A 227 -18.65 -12.69 -3.20
C ALA A 227 -17.86 -12.72 -4.51
N VAL A 228 -16.53 -12.95 -4.48
CA VAL A 228 -15.65 -12.84 -5.66
C VAL A 228 -16.12 -13.72 -6.81
N ALA A 229 -16.43 -14.98 -6.55
CA ALA A 229 -16.86 -15.91 -7.60
C ALA A 229 -18.18 -15.52 -8.27
N GLY A 230 -19.16 -15.01 -7.49
CA GLY A 230 -20.42 -14.48 -8.00
C GLY A 230 -20.21 -13.24 -8.83
N THR A 231 -19.53 -12.24 -8.26
CA THR A 231 -19.21 -10.97 -8.93
C THR A 231 -18.43 -11.19 -10.24
N PHE A 232 -17.49 -12.15 -10.27
CA PHE A 232 -16.77 -12.47 -11.51
C PHE A 232 -17.70 -12.99 -12.59
N ARG A 233 -18.63 -13.92 -12.27
CA ARG A 233 -19.61 -14.45 -13.24
C ARG A 233 -20.52 -13.35 -13.80
N ASP A 234 -20.97 -12.43 -12.94
CA ASP A 234 -21.81 -11.30 -13.32
C ASP A 234 -21.06 -10.35 -14.26
N LEU A 235 -19.82 -9.98 -13.90
CA LEU A 235 -18.94 -9.14 -14.72
C LEU A 235 -18.57 -9.82 -16.04
N TYR A 236 -18.39 -11.14 -16.05
CA TYR A 236 -18.03 -11.90 -17.26
C TYR A 236 -19.08 -11.71 -18.36
N ALA A 237 -20.34 -11.79 -17.99
CA ALA A 237 -21.46 -11.66 -18.92
C ALA A 237 -21.91 -10.21 -19.18
N ALA A 238 -21.71 -9.33 -18.22
CA ALA A 238 -22.16 -7.94 -18.32
C ALA A 238 -21.54 -7.21 -19.52
N PRO A 239 -22.27 -6.31 -20.18
CA PRO A 239 -21.75 -5.51 -21.30
C PRO A 239 -20.53 -4.67 -20.90
N VAL A 240 -19.60 -4.43 -21.83
CA VAL A 240 -18.43 -3.57 -21.63
C VAL A 240 -18.83 -2.16 -21.20
N ALA A 241 -19.92 -1.62 -21.74
CA ALA A 241 -20.47 -0.32 -21.35
C ALA A 241 -20.94 -0.27 -19.88
N ALA A 242 -21.27 -1.44 -19.29
CA ALA A 242 -21.60 -1.59 -17.88
C ALA A 242 -20.41 -2.06 -17.02
N ASN A 243 -19.19 -1.81 -17.46
CA ASN A 243 -17.93 -2.26 -16.84
C ASN A 243 -17.74 -3.78 -16.80
N GLY A 244 -18.51 -4.56 -17.54
CA GLY A 244 -18.32 -6.00 -17.69
C GLY A 244 -17.31 -6.35 -18.79
N PHE A 245 -17.16 -7.66 -19.03
CA PHE A 245 -16.25 -8.19 -20.05
C PHE A 245 -16.95 -8.53 -21.37
N GLY A 246 -18.30 -8.53 -21.41
CA GLY A 246 -19.10 -8.78 -22.61
C GLY A 246 -18.93 -10.18 -23.20
N ARG A 247 -18.71 -11.19 -22.37
CA ARG A 247 -18.46 -12.57 -22.82
C ARG A 247 -19.70 -13.43 -22.68
N PRO A 248 -19.93 -14.34 -23.64
CA PRO A 248 -21.04 -15.29 -23.51
C PRO A 248 -20.86 -16.19 -22.28
N PRO A 249 -21.86 -16.31 -21.39
CA PRO A 249 -21.75 -17.15 -20.19
C PRO A 249 -21.33 -18.61 -20.46
N ALA A 250 -21.76 -19.16 -21.59
CA ALA A 250 -21.44 -20.52 -22.00
C ALA A 250 -19.94 -20.77 -22.23
N THR A 251 -19.14 -19.71 -22.45
CA THR A 251 -17.69 -19.84 -22.69
C THR A 251 -16.87 -19.79 -21.39
N LEU A 252 -17.48 -19.53 -20.25
CA LEU A 252 -16.77 -19.39 -18.96
C LEU A 252 -16.03 -20.67 -18.53
N GLY A 253 -16.61 -21.85 -18.82
CA GLY A 253 -16.01 -23.13 -18.46
C GLY A 253 -14.93 -23.63 -19.42
N GLY A 254 -14.63 -22.90 -20.51
CA GLY A 254 -13.63 -23.29 -21.50
C GLY A 254 -12.22 -23.38 -20.91
N ARG A 255 -11.51 -24.48 -21.24
CA ARG A 255 -10.09 -24.70 -20.83
C ARG A 255 -9.26 -24.96 -22.08
N PHE A 256 -8.09 -24.32 -22.18
CA PHE A 256 -7.23 -24.34 -23.35
C PHE A 256 -5.82 -24.77 -22.95
N ALA A 257 -5.27 -25.74 -23.66
CA ALA A 257 -3.94 -26.26 -23.39
C ALA A 257 -2.86 -25.22 -23.71
N THR A 258 -1.88 -25.08 -22.82
CA THR A 258 -0.72 -24.19 -22.95
C THR A 258 0.60 -24.94 -22.78
N GLY A 259 0.55 -26.25 -22.61
CA GLY A 259 1.71 -27.11 -22.43
C GLY A 259 1.30 -28.49 -21.91
N PRO A 260 2.22 -29.41 -21.74
CA PRO A 260 1.92 -30.75 -21.22
C PRO A 260 1.27 -30.67 -19.82
N GLY A 261 0.00 -31.07 -19.74
CA GLY A 261 -0.76 -31.09 -18.50
C GLY A 261 -1.18 -29.72 -17.96
N VAL A 262 -0.94 -28.64 -18.69
CA VAL A 262 -1.31 -27.27 -18.28
C VAL A 262 -2.44 -26.74 -19.16
N THR A 263 -3.50 -26.28 -18.52
CA THR A 263 -4.61 -25.59 -19.21
C THR A 263 -4.93 -24.29 -18.53
N VAL A 264 -5.36 -23.29 -19.29
CA VAL A 264 -5.84 -22.01 -18.78
C VAL A 264 -7.25 -21.72 -19.25
N GLY A 265 -7.98 -20.92 -18.46
CA GLY A 265 -9.35 -20.53 -18.77
C GLY A 265 -9.73 -19.20 -18.11
N SER A 266 -10.91 -18.70 -18.48
CA SER A 266 -11.40 -17.47 -17.85
C SER A 266 -11.63 -17.67 -16.34
N GLY A 267 -11.20 -16.70 -15.54
CA GLY A 267 -11.21 -16.75 -14.08
C GLY A 267 -9.88 -17.20 -13.46
N ASP A 268 -8.93 -17.69 -14.27
CA ASP A 268 -7.61 -18.05 -13.73
C ASP A 268 -6.81 -16.83 -13.32
N VAL A 269 -6.09 -16.95 -12.19
CA VAL A 269 -5.05 -16.04 -11.78
C VAL A 269 -3.74 -16.51 -12.43
N LEU A 270 -3.11 -15.64 -13.22
CA LEU A 270 -1.87 -15.95 -13.94
C LEU A 270 -0.64 -15.21 -13.39
N ILE A 271 -0.85 -14.15 -12.63
CA ILE A 271 0.19 -13.46 -11.86
C ILE A 271 -0.27 -13.33 -10.42
N ALA A 272 0.57 -13.75 -9.48
CA ALA A 272 0.37 -13.55 -8.06
C ALA A 272 1.64 -12.89 -7.47
N ALA A 273 1.52 -11.67 -6.92
CA ALA A 273 2.68 -10.91 -6.48
C ALA A 273 2.50 -10.30 -5.08
N ILE A 274 3.48 -10.55 -4.22
CA ILE A 274 3.67 -9.79 -2.98
C ILE A 274 4.58 -8.61 -3.33
N THR A 275 4.03 -7.41 -3.37
CA THR A 275 4.71 -6.22 -3.91
C THR A 275 4.20 -4.95 -3.24
N SER A 276 4.91 -3.83 -3.46
CA SER A 276 4.52 -2.49 -3.02
C SER A 276 4.85 -2.14 -1.56
N CYS A 277 5.24 -0.88 -1.36
CA CYS A 277 5.46 -0.30 -0.03
C CYS A 277 4.22 -0.34 0.86
N THR A 278 3.02 -0.31 0.30
CA THR A 278 1.75 -0.25 1.05
C THR A 278 1.61 -1.41 2.03
N ASN A 279 1.79 -2.64 1.56
CA ASN A 279 1.56 -3.84 2.37
C ASN A 279 2.85 -4.45 2.90
N THR A 280 3.96 -4.38 2.14
CA THR A 280 5.24 -4.99 2.58
C THR A 280 5.92 -4.19 3.68
N SER A 281 5.54 -2.94 3.92
CA SER A 281 6.00 -2.13 5.06
C SER A 281 5.38 -2.57 6.40
N ASN A 282 4.39 -3.45 6.37
CA ASN A 282 3.71 -3.93 7.56
C ASN A 282 4.24 -5.32 7.97
N PRO A 283 5.08 -5.41 9.02
CA PRO A 283 5.67 -6.68 9.46
C PRO A 283 4.61 -7.71 9.86
N SER A 284 3.50 -7.29 10.46
CA SER A 284 2.43 -8.20 10.88
C SER A 284 1.80 -8.91 9.69
N VAL A 285 1.53 -8.18 8.60
CA VAL A 285 0.96 -8.75 7.36
C VAL A 285 1.97 -9.68 6.70
N MET A 286 3.24 -9.29 6.63
CA MET A 286 4.29 -10.08 5.99
C MET A 286 4.60 -11.36 6.76
N ILE A 287 4.64 -11.30 8.09
CA ILE A 287 4.82 -12.48 8.94
C ILE A 287 3.61 -13.42 8.82
N ALA A 288 2.39 -12.87 8.79
CA ALA A 288 1.19 -13.66 8.58
C ALA A 288 1.21 -14.39 7.22
N ALA A 289 1.63 -13.72 6.15
CA ALA A 289 1.82 -14.33 4.83
C ALA A 289 2.87 -15.45 4.86
N GLY A 290 4.02 -15.22 5.52
CA GLY A 290 5.05 -16.24 5.70
C GLY A 290 4.59 -17.45 6.52
N LEU A 291 3.81 -17.23 7.58
CA LEU A 291 3.21 -18.31 8.38
C LEU A 291 2.17 -19.10 7.57
N LEU A 292 1.37 -18.42 6.75
CA LEU A 292 0.44 -19.07 5.84
C LEU A 292 1.19 -19.94 4.81
N ALA A 293 2.25 -19.39 4.21
CA ALA A 293 3.11 -20.11 3.27
C ALA A 293 3.72 -21.37 3.92
N ARG A 294 4.23 -21.27 5.15
CA ARG A 294 4.77 -22.41 5.89
C ARG A 294 3.71 -23.48 6.10
N LYS A 295 2.52 -23.10 6.57
CA LYS A 295 1.42 -24.06 6.77
C LYS A 295 0.94 -24.70 5.45
N ALA A 296 1.01 -23.99 4.34
CA ALA A 296 0.69 -24.52 3.02
C ALA A 296 1.73 -25.55 2.57
N VAL A 297 3.02 -25.23 2.68
CA VAL A 297 4.13 -26.15 2.36
C VAL A 297 4.08 -27.40 3.24
N ASP A 298 3.84 -27.25 4.53
CA ASP A 298 3.72 -28.39 5.47
C ASP A 298 2.57 -29.34 5.12
N ARG A 299 1.57 -28.86 4.39
CA ARG A 299 0.44 -29.64 3.85
C ARG A 299 0.68 -30.16 2.42
N GLY A 300 1.86 -29.96 1.87
CA GLY A 300 2.19 -30.37 0.51
C GLY A 300 1.53 -29.54 -0.60
N LEU A 301 1.00 -28.35 -0.28
CA LEU A 301 0.41 -27.47 -1.27
C LEU A 301 1.49 -26.80 -2.12
N THR A 302 1.23 -26.63 -3.39
CA THR A 302 2.10 -25.97 -4.37
C THR A 302 1.30 -24.97 -5.18
N VAL A 303 1.98 -24.00 -5.79
CA VAL A 303 1.37 -23.11 -6.77
C VAL A 303 1.46 -23.76 -8.15
N ALA A 304 0.40 -23.65 -8.93
CA ALA A 304 0.37 -24.23 -10.27
C ALA A 304 1.44 -23.58 -11.18
N PRO A 305 2.13 -24.34 -12.05
CA PRO A 305 3.30 -23.87 -12.78
C PRO A 305 3.04 -22.74 -13.78
N HIS A 306 1.80 -22.55 -14.19
CA HIS A 306 1.38 -21.45 -15.07
C HIS A 306 1.12 -20.13 -14.34
N ILE A 307 1.17 -20.11 -13.00
CA ILE A 307 1.01 -18.91 -12.21
C ILE A 307 2.38 -18.32 -11.93
N LYS A 308 2.64 -17.13 -12.46
CA LYS A 308 3.85 -16.38 -12.21
C LYS A 308 3.80 -15.73 -10.83
N THR A 309 4.67 -16.15 -9.94
CA THR A 309 4.76 -15.64 -8.57
C THR A 309 5.99 -14.75 -8.39
N SER A 310 5.93 -13.77 -7.48
CA SER A 310 7.07 -12.93 -7.12
C SER A 310 6.90 -12.31 -5.75
N LEU A 311 8.05 -11.99 -5.11
CA LEU A 311 8.13 -11.19 -3.89
C LEU A 311 9.04 -9.99 -4.16
N ALA A 312 8.51 -8.79 -4.01
CA ALA A 312 9.26 -7.55 -4.11
C ALA A 312 9.04 -6.71 -2.84
N PRO A 313 9.83 -6.95 -1.78
CA PRO A 313 9.73 -6.21 -0.53
C PRO A 313 9.99 -4.72 -0.72
N GLY A 314 9.35 -3.88 0.07
CA GLY A 314 9.57 -2.43 0.03
C GLY A 314 10.93 -2.00 0.55
N SER A 315 11.56 -2.79 1.42
CA SER A 315 12.93 -2.56 1.90
C SER A 315 13.63 -3.87 2.28
N ARG A 316 14.95 -3.81 2.49
CA ARG A 316 15.75 -4.95 2.97
C ARG A 316 15.34 -5.43 4.36
N VAL A 317 14.81 -4.55 5.20
CA VAL A 317 14.30 -4.91 6.54
C VAL A 317 13.30 -6.05 6.46
N VAL A 318 12.43 -6.05 5.45
CA VAL A 318 11.44 -7.12 5.22
C VAL A 318 12.13 -8.47 4.98
N THR A 319 13.13 -8.51 4.12
CA THR A 319 13.90 -9.74 3.87
C THR A 319 14.63 -10.20 5.12
N ASP A 320 15.23 -9.27 5.86
CA ASP A 320 15.98 -9.59 7.08
C ASP A 320 15.12 -10.28 8.14
N TYR A 321 13.92 -9.74 8.44
CA TYR A 321 13.07 -10.41 9.43
C TYR A 321 12.43 -11.71 8.90
N LEU A 322 12.14 -11.82 7.60
CA LEU A 322 11.66 -13.07 7.00
C LEU A 322 12.73 -14.18 7.03
N VAL A 323 13.99 -13.83 6.81
CA VAL A 323 15.13 -14.75 6.96
C VAL A 323 15.27 -15.16 8.42
N ARG A 324 15.35 -14.21 9.34
CA ARG A 324 15.54 -14.48 10.78
C ARG A 324 14.42 -15.32 11.40
N SER A 325 13.19 -15.16 10.91
CA SER A 325 12.03 -15.96 11.34
C SER A 325 11.93 -17.31 10.62
N GLY A 326 12.79 -17.61 9.64
CA GLY A 326 12.74 -18.83 8.83
C GLY A 326 11.54 -18.90 7.88
N LEU A 327 10.87 -17.77 7.61
CA LEU A 327 9.64 -17.73 6.80
C LEU A 327 9.90 -17.52 5.31
N LEU A 328 11.04 -16.91 4.95
CA LEU A 328 11.37 -16.64 3.54
C LEU A 328 11.42 -17.93 2.73
N SER A 329 12.06 -19.00 3.25
CA SER A 329 12.18 -20.27 2.55
C SER A 329 10.82 -20.93 2.22
N SER A 330 9.81 -20.70 3.05
CA SER A 330 8.46 -21.21 2.79
C SER A 330 7.76 -20.42 1.68
N LEU A 331 7.97 -19.12 1.62
CA LEU A 331 7.49 -18.27 0.52
C LEU A 331 8.16 -18.69 -0.80
N GLU A 332 9.48 -18.89 -0.79
CA GLU A 332 10.24 -19.32 -1.98
C GLU A 332 9.81 -20.71 -2.49
N LYS A 333 9.51 -21.66 -1.60
CA LYS A 333 8.96 -22.97 -1.98
C LYS A 333 7.60 -22.88 -2.70
N LEU A 334 6.82 -21.85 -2.43
CA LEU A 334 5.60 -21.53 -3.16
C LEU A 334 5.85 -20.64 -4.39
N GLY A 335 7.12 -20.38 -4.74
CA GLY A 335 7.51 -19.57 -5.89
C GLY A 335 7.58 -18.06 -5.63
N PHE A 336 7.28 -17.59 -4.42
CA PHE A 336 7.41 -16.17 -4.05
C PHE A 336 8.85 -15.84 -3.67
N ALA A 337 9.77 -15.92 -4.65
CA ALA A 337 11.15 -15.54 -4.50
C ALA A 337 11.34 -14.02 -4.58
N VAL A 338 12.35 -13.50 -3.89
CA VAL A 338 12.71 -12.07 -3.94
C VAL A 338 13.29 -11.75 -5.33
N VAL A 339 12.59 -10.91 -6.10
CA VAL A 339 12.99 -10.52 -7.46
C VAL A 339 13.57 -9.10 -7.52
N ALA A 340 13.14 -8.22 -6.62
CA ALA A 340 13.60 -6.84 -6.54
C ALA A 340 13.17 -6.23 -5.19
N TYR A 341 13.58 -4.98 -4.92
CA TYR A 341 13.10 -4.17 -3.81
C TYR A 341 12.32 -2.97 -4.31
N GLY A 342 11.13 -2.74 -3.78
CA GLY A 342 10.29 -1.59 -4.09
C GLY A 342 9.13 -1.89 -5.04
N CYS A 343 8.70 -0.86 -5.77
CA CYS A 343 7.60 -0.95 -6.72
C CYS A 343 8.01 -1.76 -7.95
N THR A 344 7.46 -2.95 -8.10
CA THR A 344 7.79 -3.88 -9.19
C THR A 344 6.51 -4.22 -9.95
N THR A 345 5.77 -5.24 -9.54
CA THR A 345 4.55 -5.65 -10.24
C THR A 345 3.47 -4.55 -10.24
N CYS A 346 3.32 -3.81 -9.14
CA CYS A 346 2.28 -2.76 -9.03
C CYS A 346 2.47 -1.58 -10.00
N ILE A 347 3.66 -1.41 -10.59
CA ILE A 347 3.92 -0.39 -11.62
C ILE A 347 4.08 -0.98 -13.03
N GLY A 348 3.73 -2.25 -13.22
CA GLY A 348 3.79 -2.90 -14.52
C GLY A 348 5.11 -3.60 -14.85
N ASN A 349 5.99 -3.81 -13.88
CA ASN A 349 7.25 -4.53 -14.06
C ASN A 349 7.13 -6.02 -13.66
N ALA A 350 5.98 -6.63 -13.94
CA ALA A 350 5.78 -8.06 -13.71
C ALA A 350 6.59 -8.94 -14.69
N GLY A 351 6.99 -8.36 -15.82
CA GLY A 351 7.49 -9.12 -16.97
C GLY A 351 6.38 -9.87 -17.70
N ASP A 352 6.69 -10.42 -18.84
CA ASP A 352 5.71 -11.09 -19.69
C ASP A 352 5.29 -12.47 -19.14
N LEU A 353 4.15 -12.96 -19.60
CA LEU A 353 3.72 -14.35 -19.44
C LEU A 353 4.42 -15.24 -20.45
N ALA A 354 4.42 -16.55 -20.21
CA ALA A 354 4.92 -17.51 -21.21
C ALA A 354 4.16 -17.33 -22.54
N PRO A 355 4.86 -17.43 -23.70
CA PRO A 355 4.25 -17.20 -25.01
C PRO A 355 2.97 -17.99 -25.22
N GLU A 356 2.95 -19.27 -24.83
CA GLU A 356 1.83 -20.17 -24.99
C GLU A 356 0.60 -19.74 -24.16
N ILE A 357 0.84 -19.13 -23.01
CA ILE A 357 -0.22 -18.57 -22.16
C ILE A 357 -0.78 -17.30 -22.82
N ASN A 358 0.07 -16.41 -23.30
CA ASN A 358 -0.36 -15.21 -24.02
C ASN A 358 -1.18 -15.56 -25.28
N GLU A 359 -0.74 -16.55 -26.04
CA GLU A 359 -1.45 -17.04 -27.23
C GLU A 359 -2.83 -17.60 -26.85
N ALA A 360 -2.91 -18.45 -25.82
CA ALA A 360 -4.18 -19.00 -25.36
C ALA A 360 -5.16 -17.92 -24.92
N ILE A 361 -4.69 -16.89 -24.19
CA ILE A 361 -5.52 -15.74 -23.75
C ILE A 361 -6.07 -14.98 -24.97
N THR A 362 -5.20 -14.63 -25.90
CA THR A 362 -5.57 -13.76 -27.05
C THR A 362 -6.43 -14.50 -28.05
N ALA A 363 -6.06 -15.74 -28.43
CA ALA A 363 -6.80 -16.55 -29.40
C ALA A 363 -8.22 -16.91 -28.91
N ASN A 364 -8.37 -17.17 -27.62
CA ASN A 364 -9.66 -17.58 -27.02
C ASN A 364 -10.34 -16.44 -26.24
N GLN A 365 -9.76 -15.23 -26.29
CA GLN A 365 -10.29 -14.05 -25.63
C GLN A 365 -10.63 -14.27 -24.15
N LEU A 366 -9.73 -14.94 -23.42
CA LEU A 366 -9.93 -15.30 -22.02
C LEU A 366 -9.89 -14.06 -21.13
N VAL A 367 -10.63 -14.09 -20.05
CA VAL A 367 -10.62 -13.10 -18.98
C VAL A 367 -9.86 -13.69 -17.80
N CYS A 368 -8.54 -13.48 -17.79
CA CYS A 368 -7.66 -13.91 -16.71
C CYS A 368 -7.22 -12.72 -15.87
N ALA A 369 -6.80 -12.95 -14.63
CA ALA A 369 -6.51 -11.92 -13.66
C ALA A 369 -5.06 -11.96 -13.15
N ALA A 370 -4.60 -10.82 -12.65
CA ALA A 370 -3.49 -10.72 -11.73
C ALA A 370 -4.01 -10.40 -10.32
N VAL A 371 -3.40 -11.02 -9.29
CA VAL A 371 -3.66 -10.72 -7.88
C VAL A 371 -2.36 -10.24 -7.24
N LEU A 372 -2.39 -9.09 -6.61
CA LEU A 372 -1.21 -8.51 -5.98
C LEU A 372 -1.56 -7.78 -4.70
N SER A 373 -0.60 -7.70 -3.79
CA SER A 373 -0.69 -6.89 -2.57
C SER A 373 -0.48 -5.40 -2.83
N GLY A 374 -0.42 -4.98 -4.10
CA GLY A 374 -0.29 -3.58 -4.50
C GLY A 374 -1.62 -2.83 -4.41
N ASN A 375 -1.54 -1.52 -4.56
CA ASN A 375 -2.64 -0.60 -4.33
C ASN A 375 -3.14 0.12 -5.60
N ARG A 376 -2.47 -0.03 -6.73
CA ARG A 376 -2.91 0.54 -8.00
C ARG A 376 -3.31 -0.54 -8.96
N ASN A 377 -4.57 -0.52 -9.30
CA ASN A 377 -5.14 -1.48 -10.22
C ASN A 377 -5.90 -0.72 -11.30
N PHE A 378 -5.29 -0.60 -12.47
CA PHE A 378 -6.01 -0.24 -13.67
C PHE A 378 -5.79 -1.28 -14.75
N GLU A 379 -6.77 -1.40 -15.59
CA GLU A 379 -6.76 -2.31 -16.73
C GLU A 379 -5.43 -2.21 -17.51
N ALA A 380 -4.87 -3.34 -17.86
CA ALA A 380 -3.61 -3.49 -18.59
C ALA A 380 -2.34 -2.96 -17.89
N ARG A 381 -2.41 -2.39 -16.66
CA ARG A 381 -1.21 -1.89 -16.00
C ARG A 381 -0.23 -2.99 -15.61
N ILE A 382 -0.74 -4.11 -15.14
CA ILE A 382 0.10 -5.23 -14.66
C ILE A 382 0.60 -6.03 -15.86
N HIS A 383 -0.32 -6.33 -16.79
CA HIS A 383 -0.03 -7.02 -18.01
C HIS A 383 -1.13 -6.71 -19.05
N PRO A 384 -0.80 -6.45 -20.34
CA PRO A 384 -1.80 -6.02 -21.32
C PRO A 384 -2.93 -7.02 -21.55
N ASN A 385 -2.67 -8.30 -21.35
CA ASN A 385 -3.63 -9.39 -21.56
C ASN A 385 -4.41 -9.80 -20.29
N LEU A 386 -4.14 -9.18 -19.12
CA LEU A 386 -4.82 -9.47 -17.86
C LEU A 386 -5.77 -8.34 -17.45
N LYS A 387 -6.77 -8.72 -16.67
CA LYS A 387 -7.80 -7.81 -16.16
C LYS A 387 -7.64 -7.59 -14.66
#